data_10e09a8abc5518d42f1505d11314c52b
#
_entry.id   10e09a8abc5518d42f1505d11314c52b
#
_cell.length_a   1.000
_cell.length_b   1.000
_cell.length_c   1.000
_cell.angle_alpha   90.00
_cell.angle_beta   90.00
_cell.angle_gamma   90.00
#
_symmetry.space_group_name_H-M   'P 1'
#
loop_
_entity.id
_entity.type
_entity.pdbx_description
1 polymer ?
#
loop_
_entity_poly.entity_id
_entity_poly.type
_entity_poly.pdbx_seq_one_letter_code
_entity_poly.pdbx_strand_id
1 'polypeptide(L)'
;MNHVLAKSLISVVAAVSTLGLAQAQSAAENPATPAPKHEKQAPKVERNLKVFDNLDFDVFSNQKWDRLKESHSDDIVVTWPDGHETKGLGHHTEDLKAMFVFAPDITIKEHPIRFGSGTWTSVTGVMTGTFTKPMPIGDGKTIPPTGKRFAIGMATIGHWQGKTMDHEWLFWDNQDFMKQLGLSN
;
A
#
# COMPACT_ATOMS: atom_id res chain seq x y z
N MET A 1 0.23 7.40 -20.79
CA MET A 1 0.40 8.01 -19.49
C MET A 1 0.20 7.00 -18.32
N ASN A 2 0.56 5.75 -18.45
CA ASN A 2 0.35 4.69 -17.44
C ASN A 2 1.55 3.76 -17.36
N HIS A 3 2.78 4.32 -17.26
CA HIS A 3 4.00 3.51 -17.33
C HIS A 3 4.63 3.15 -15.98
N VAL A 4 4.14 3.72 -14.88
CA VAL A 4 4.86 3.69 -13.58
C VAL A 4 4.66 2.38 -12.82
N LEU A 5 3.46 1.94 -12.61
CA LEU A 5 3.19 0.70 -11.84
C LEU A 5 3.68 -0.58 -12.54
N ALA A 6 3.58 -0.63 -13.87
CA ALA A 6 3.99 -1.81 -14.64
C ALA A 6 5.51 -1.97 -14.76
N LYS A 7 6.28 -0.87 -14.79
CA LYS A 7 7.75 -0.95 -14.89
C LYS A 7 8.40 -1.40 -13.59
N SER A 8 7.85 -0.98 -12.45
CA SER A 8 8.36 -1.35 -11.12
C SER A 8 8.22 -2.84 -10.80
N LEU A 9 7.18 -3.49 -11.29
CA LEU A 9 6.88 -4.89 -10.97
C LEU A 9 7.72 -5.90 -11.76
N ILE A 10 8.39 -5.49 -12.86
CA ILE A 10 9.07 -6.40 -13.80
C ILE A 10 10.60 -6.48 -13.59
N SER A 11 11.21 -5.51 -12.92
CA SER A 11 12.68 -5.42 -12.80
C SER A 11 13.34 -6.43 -11.84
N VAL A 12 12.59 -7.32 -11.18
CA VAL A 12 13.11 -8.25 -10.16
C VAL A 12 13.32 -9.70 -10.68
N VAL A 13 13.14 -9.98 -11.98
CA VAL A 13 13.16 -11.37 -12.51
C VAL A 13 14.52 -11.76 -13.15
N ALA A 14 15.62 -11.11 -12.88
CA ALA A 14 16.93 -11.56 -13.38
C ALA A 14 17.90 -11.88 -12.23
N ALA A 15 18.19 -13.15 -12.10
CA ALA A 15 19.32 -13.77 -11.39
C ALA A 15 19.09 -14.23 -9.93
N VAL A 16 18.73 -15.51 -9.74
CA VAL A 16 19.43 -16.40 -8.78
C VAL A 16 19.28 -17.87 -9.26
N SER A 17 20.35 -18.41 -9.82
CA SER A 17 20.59 -19.84 -9.92
C SER A 17 21.74 -20.15 -8.98
N THR A 18 21.49 -20.83 -7.86
CA THR A 18 22.39 -21.86 -7.30
C THR A 18 21.72 -22.55 -6.11
N LEU A 19 21.79 -23.88 -6.14
CA LEU A 19 21.32 -24.83 -5.14
C LEU A 19 21.94 -24.60 -3.75
N GLY A 20 21.09 -24.63 -2.73
CA GLY A 20 21.48 -24.81 -1.35
C GLY A 20 20.32 -25.48 -0.61
N LEU A 21 20.44 -26.79 -0.33
CA LEU A 21 19.57 -27.49 0.61
C LEU A 21 19.70 -26.82 2.00
N ALA A 22 18.71 -26.08 2.41
CA ALA A 22 18.58 -25.61 3.79
C ALA A 22 17.40 -26.33 4.45
N GLN A 23 17.71 -27.00 5.56
CA GLN A 23 16.79 -27.72 6.42
C GLN A 23 15.67 -26.79 6.90
N ALA A 24 14.44 -27.31 6.84
CA ALA A 24 13.28 -26.69 7.46
C ALA A 24 13.49 -26.60 8.98
N GLN A 25 13.91 -25.44 9.46
CA GLN A 25 13.79 -25.11 10.87
C GLN A 25 12.32 -24.78 11.15
N SER A 26 11.72 -25.57 12.02
CA SER A 26 10.43 -25.30 12.64
C SER A 26 10.38 -23.83 13.08
N ALA A 27 9.46 -23.07 12.51
CA ALA A 27 9.18 -21.71 12.99
C ALA A 27 8.68 -21.83 14.42
N ALA A 28 9.54 -21.49 15.39
CA ALA A 28 9.12 -21.29 16.75
C ALA A 28 8.05 -20.20 16.74
N GLU A 29 6.85 -20.51 17.21
CA GLU A 29 5.78 -19.53 17.43
C GLU A 29 6.35 -18.42 18.30
N ASN A 30 6.59 -17.28 17.68
CA ASN A 30 6.98 -16.07 18.39
C ASN A 30 5.74 -15.67 19.22
N PRO A 31 5.81 -15.62 20.57
CA PRO A 31 4.66 -15.24 21.36
C PRO A 31 4.18 -13.88 20.88
N ALA A 32 2.91 -13.79 20.49
CA ALA A 32 2.30 -12.57 20.01
C ALA A 32 2.62 -11.44 20.99
N THR A 33 3.39 -10.46 20.53
CA THR A 33 3.65 -9.24 21.30
C THR A 33 2.29 -8.64 21.63
N PRO A 34 1.92 -8.43 22.92
CA PRO A 34 0.64 -7.83 23.24
C PRO A 34 0.54 -6.48 22.54
N ALA A 35 -0.60 -6.25 21.88
CA ALA A 35 -0.86 -4.97 21.23
C ALA A 35 -0.57 -3.83 22.22
N PRO A 36 0.17 -2.79 21.81
CA PRO A 36 0.51 -1.70 22.73
C PRO A 36 -0.79 -1.11 23.29
N LYS A 37 -0.87 -1.01 24.62
CA LYS A 37 -1.96 -0.27 25.27
C LYS A 37 -1.96 1.12 24.66
N HIS A 38 -3.08 1.54 24.06
CA HIS A 38 -3.19 2.83 23.39
C HIS A 38 -2.85 3.95 24.38
N GLU A 39 -1.62 4.43 24.33
CA GLU A 39 -1.24 5.65 25.01
C GLU A 39 -2.04 6.81 24.38
N LYS A 40 -2.59 7.69 25.22
CA LYS A 40 -3.44 8.78 24.74
C LYS A 40 -2.64 9.70 23.83
N GLN A 41 -2.90 9.64 22.54
CA GLN A 41 -2.23 10.47 21.53
C GLN A 41 -2.57 11.95 21.74
N ALA A 42 -1.64 12.84 21.37
CA ALA A 42 -1.92 14.27 21.35
C ALA A 42 -3.12 14.57 20.43
N PRO A 43 -3.99 15.54 20.75
CA PRO A 43 -5.22 15.81 19.97
C PRO A 43 -4.99 16.02 18.47
N LYS A 44 -3.87 16.64 18.08
CA LYS A 44 -3.48 16.82 16.66
C LYS A 44 -3.20 15.49 15.98
N VAL A 45 -2.45 14.61 16.65
CA VAL A 45 -2.11 13.27 16.15
C VAL A 45 -3.37 12.42 16.01
N GLU A 46 -4.23 12.40 17.03
CA GLU A 46 -5.49 11.64 16.98
C GLU A 46 -6.41 12.11 15.84
N ARG A 47 -6.49 13.41 15.60
CA ARG A 47 -7.22 13.95 14.45
C ARG A 47 -6.65 13.42 13.12
N ASN A 48 -5.33 13.49 12.95
CA ASN A 48 -4.66 13.05 11.71
C ASN A 48 -4.84 11.54 11.50
N LEU A 49 -4.75 10.74 12.57
CA LEU A 49 -5.01 9.30 12.51
C LEU A 49 -6.46 8.99 12.10
N LYS A 50 -7.45 9.78 12.56
CA LYS A 50 -8.84 9.63 12.11
C LYS A 50 -9.04 10.00 10.63
N VAL A 51 -8.31 10.99 10.14
CA VAL A 51 -8.30 11.32 8.71
C VAL A 51 -7.69 10.17 7.92
N PHE A 52 -6.64 9.55 8.44
CA PHE A 52 -6.01 8.37 7.84
C PHE A 52 -6.97 7.16 7.79
N ASP A 53 -7.67 6.88 8.91
CA ASP A 53 -8.69 5.82 8.93
C ASP A 53 -9.77 6.07 7.86
N ASN A 54 -10.27 7.31 7.74
CA ASN A 54 -11.25 7.68 6.72
C ASN A 54 -10.70 7.54 5.30
N LEU A 55 -9.42 7.91 5.10
CA LEU A 55 -8.73 7.75 3.81
C LEU A 55 -8.78 6.28 3.36
N ASP A 56 -8.30 5.36 4.18
CA ASP A 56 -8.14 3.96 3.77
C ASP A 56 -9.46 3.20 3.77
N PHE A 57 -10.30 3.39 4.81
CA PHE A 57 -11.52 2.59 4.97
C PHE A 57 -12.68 3.07 4.10
N ASP A 58 -12.76 4.36 3.81
CA ASP A 58 -13.88 4.94 3.08
C ASP A 58 -13.48 5.52 1.71
N VAL A 59 -12.46 6.35 1.65
CA VAL A 59 -12.10 7.04 0.41
C VAL A 59 -11.43 6.10 -0.57
N PHE A 60 -10.33 5.46 -0.19
CA PHE A 60 -9.58 4.52 -1.03
C PHE A 60 -10.40 3.26 -1.32
N SER A 61 -10.87 2.56 -0.29
CA SER A 61 -11.58 1.28 -0.44
C SER A 61 -12.89 1.38 -1.22
N ASN A 62 -13.51 2.56 -1.28
CA ASN A 62 -14.72 2.80 -2.07
C ASN A 62 -14.47 3.70 -3.30
N GLN A 63 -13.21 3.91 -3.68
CA GLN A 63 -12.82 4.65 -4.89
C GLN A 63 -13.43 6.07 -4.98
N LYS A 64 -13.53 6.77 -3.83
CA LYS A 64 -14.06 8.14 -3.75
C LYS A 64 -12.97 9.18 -4.06
N TRP A 65 -12.43 9.14 -5.28
CA TRP A 65 -11.24 9.86 -5.68
C TRP A 65 -11.31 11.37 -5.51
N ASP A 66 -12.50 11.95 -5.67
CA ASP A 66 -12.76 13.37 -5.46
C ASP A 66 -12.57 13.83 -4.00
N ARG A 67 -12.55 12.87 -3.06
CA ARG A 67 -12.35 13.09 -1.62
C ARG A 67 -10.91 12.90 -1.15
N LEU A 68 -9.97 12.47 -1.99
CA LEU A 68 -8.55 12.33 -1.61
C LEU A 68 -7.97 13.64 -1.06
N LYS A 69 -8.42 14.78 -1.55
CA LYS A 69 -8.08 16.13 -1.04
C LYS A 69 -8.40 16.36 0.44
N GLU A 70 -9.20 15.52 1.07
CA GLU A 70 -9.51 15.61 2.51
C GLU A 70 -8.30 15.19 3.37
N SER A 71 -7.41 14.37 2.80
CA SER A 71 -6.22 13.81 3.47
C SER A 71 -4.90 14.21 2.82
N HIS A 72 -4.88 14.61 1.55
CA HIS A 72 -3.69 14.95 0.78
C HIS A 72 -3.69 16.40 0.33
N SER A 73 -2.53 17.04 0.34
CA SER A 73 -2.33 18.36 -0.31
C SER A 73 -2.28 18.20 -1.84
N ASP A 74 -2.50 19.29 -2.57
CA ASP A 74 -2.44 19.27 -4.04
C ASP A 74 -1.04 18.92 -4.56
N ASP A 75 0.00 19.23 -3.79
CA ASP A 75 1.41 19.00 -4.09
C ASP A 75 2.01 17.79 -3.36
N ILE A 76 1.17 16.91 -2.83
CA ILE A 76 1.59 15.67 -2.14
C ILE A 76 2.74 14.96 -2.87
N VAL A 77 3.72 14.48 -2.13
CA VAL A 77 4.73 13.56 -2.62
C VAL A 77 4.46 12.18 -2.02
N VAL A 78 4.33 11.16 -2.85
CA VAL A 78 4.12 9.78 -2.41
C VAL A 78 5.31 8.93 -2.81
N THR A 79 5.98 8.33 -1.83
CA THR A 79 7.06 7.37 -2.04
C THR A 79 6.49 5.95 -2.00
N TRP A 80 6.64 5.24 -3.10
CA TRP A 80 6.15 3.88 -3.28
C TRP A 80 7.13 2.82 -2.77
N PRO A 81 6.69 1.56 -2.56
CA PRO A 81 7.55 0.51 -1.97
C PRO A 81 8.79 0.13 -2.78
N ASP A 82 8.87 0.51 -4.04
CA ASP A 82 10.05 0.33 -4.90
C ASP A 82 10.99 1.56 -4.90
N GLY A 83 10.64 2.59 -4.12
CA GLY A 83 11.42 3.81 -3.95
C GLY A 83 11.15 4.90 -5.00
N HIS A 84 10.28 4.68 -6.00
CA HIS A 84 9.92 5.80 -6.89
C HIS A 84 8.97 6.78 -6.19
N GLU A 85 8.92 8.01 -6.69
CA GLU A 85 8.05 9.06 -6.16
C GLU A 85 7.02 9.50 -7.21
N THR A 86 5.77 9.66 -6.74
CA THR A 86 4.72 10.39 -7.46
C THR A 86 4.56 11.77 -6.84
N LYS A 87 4.45 12.80 -7.68
CA LYS A 87 4.28 14.19 -7.23
C LYS A 87 2.97 14.77 -7.72
N GLY A 88 2.20 15.32 -6.79
CA GLY A 88 0.91 15.95 -7.03
C GLY A 88 -0.28 14.99 -6.95
N LEU A 89 -1.36 15.49 -6.36
CA LEU A 89 -2.58 14.73 -6.08
C LEU A 89 -3.21 14.10 -7.32
N GLY A 90 -3.15 14.80 -8.47
CA GLY A 90 -3.68 14.28 -9.73
C GLY A 90 -2.97 13.01 -10.18
N HIS A 91 -1.63 13.00 -10.16
CA HIS A 91 -0.84 11.82 -10.54
C HIS A 91 -1.04 10.67 -9.54
N HIS A 92 -0.99 10.95 -8.24
CA HIS A 92 -1.27 9.96 -7.22
C HIS A 92 -2.66 9.32 -7.39
N THR A 93 -3.67 10.11 -7.69
CA THR A 93 -5.02 9.60 -7.99
C THR A 93 -5.03 8.61 -9.16
N GLU A 94 -4.29 8.90 -10.23
CA GLU A 94 -4.22 7.98 -11.39
C GLU A 94 -3.47 6.69 -11.04
N ASP A 95 -2.43 6.75 -10.21
CA ASP A 95 -1.71 5.57 -9.73
C ASP A 95 -2.61 4.68 -8.86
N LEU A 96 -3.39 5.28 -7.96
CA LEU A 96 -4.38 4.53 -7.17
C LEU A 96 -5.45 3.88 -8.05
N LYS A 97 -6.02 4.61 -9.01
CA LYS A 97 -6.99 4.06 -9.98
C LYS A 97 -6.43 2.87 -10.74
N ALA A 98 -5.14 2.92 -11.12
CA ALA A 98 -4.49 1.83 -11.84
C ALA A 98 -4.49 0.50 -11.06
N MET A 99 -4.42 0.56 -9.73
CA MET A 99 -4.54 -0.64 -8.88
C MET A 99 -5.93 -1.28 -9.00
N PHE A 100 -6.99 -0.47 -9.05
CA PHE A 100 -8.37 -0.95 -9.16
C PHE A 100 -8.74 -1.43 -10.57
N VAL A 101 -7.92 -1.16 -11.59
CA VAL A 101 -8.13 -1.71 -12.93
C VAL A 101 -8.06 -3.23 -12.92
N PHE A 102 -7.08 -3.82 -12.25
CA PHE A 102 -6.89 -5.28 -12.25
C PHE A 102 -7.53 -5.98 -11.05
N ALA A 103 -7.71 -5.27 -9.93
CA ALA A 103 -8.33 -5.77 -8.71
C ALA A 103 -9.37 -4.77 -8.19
N PRO A 104 -10.60 -4.77 -8.75
CA PRO A 104 -11.63 -3.75 -8.46
C PRO A 104 -12.22 -3.84 -7.06
N ASP A 105 -11.93 -4.92 -6.31
CA ASP A 105 -12.39 -5.19 -4.95
C ASP A 105 -11.33 -4.91 -3.88
N ILE A 106 -10.29 -4.12 -4.21
CA ILE A 106 -9.27 -3.73 -3.23
C ILE A 106 -9.92 -3.01 -2.04
N THR A 107 -9.53 -3.42 -0.83
CA THR A 107 -10.03 -2.80 0.41
C THR A 107 -9.02 -2.91 1.55
N ILE A 108 -9.04 -1.88 2.42
CA ILE A 108 -8.36 -1.85 3.72
C ILE A 108 -9.44 -1.58 4.75
N LYS A 109 -9.51 -2.35 5.84
CA LYS A 109 -10.63 -2.30 6.80
C LYS A 109 -10.24 -1.88 8.20
N GLU A 110 -8.97 -1.95 8.54
CA GLU A 110 -8.51 -1.66 9.90
C GLU A 110 -7.04 -1.22 9.92
N HIS A 111 -6.70 -0.44 10.94
CA HIS A 111 -5.34 -0.08 11.32
C HIS A 111 -5.05 -0.63 12.72
N PRO A 112 -4.61 -1.91 12.85
CA PRO A 112 -4.37 -2.54 14.15
C PRO A 112 -3.25 -1.88 14.94
N ILE A 113 -2.28 -1.28 14.27
CA ILE A 113 -1.23 -0.46 14.87
C ILE A 113 -1.30 0.92 14.23
N ARG A 114 -1.50 1.94 15.06
CA ARG A 114 -1.51 3.34 14.64
C ARG A 114 -0.97 4.23 15.74
N PHE A 115 -0.09 5.13 15.39
CA PHE A 115 0.51 6.08 16.32
C PHE A 115 1.06 7.30 15.58
N GLY A 116 1.51 8.29 16.34
CA GLY A 116 2.18 9.45 15.77
C GLY A 116 2.81 10.37 16.80
N SER A 117 3.57 11.33 16.31
CA SER A 117 4.19 12.37 17.11
C SER A 117 4.32 13.66 16.29
N GLY A 118 3.92 14.78 16.87
CA GLY A 118 4.00 16.09 16.20
C GLY A 118 3.19 16.14 14.90
N THR A 119 3.88 16.17 13.77
CA THR A 119 3.32 16.20 12.41
C THR A 119 3.36 14.84 11.71
N TRP A 120 3.78 13.79 12.38
CA TRP A 120 3.97 12.47 11.82
C TRP A 120 2.94 11.49 12.32
N THR A 121 2.47 10.62 11.44
CA THR A 121 1.65 9.45 11.77
C THR A 121 2.18 8.22 11.09
N SER A 122 1.93 7.06 11.70
CA SER A 122 2.15 5.75 11.08
C SER A 122 0.95 4.87 11.36
N VAL A 123 0.55 4.10 10.36
CA VAL A 123 -0.51 3.11 10.45
C VAL A 123 -0.04 1.80 9.81
N THR A 124 -0.56 0.68 10.28
CA THR A 124 -0.45 -0.61 9.58
C THR A 124 -1.83 -1.06 9.16
N GLY A 125 -1.91 -1.87 8.13
CA GLY A 125 -3.16 -2.44 7.64
C GLY A 125 -2.92 -3.71 6.83
N VAL A 126 -4.00 -4.31 6.37
CA VAL A 126 -3.96 -5.40 5.40
C VAL A 126 -4.78 -4.97 4.18
N MET A 127 -4.11 -4.78 3.06
CA MET A 127 -4.75 -4.53 1.78
C MET A 127 -5.14 -5.87 1.17
N THR A 128 -6.43 -6.07 0.90
CA THR A 128 -6.97 -7.30 0.30
C THR A 128 -7.62 -7.01 -1.04
N GLY A 129 -7.65 -8.00 -1.92
CA GLY A 129 -8.33 -7.90 -3.21
C GLY A 129 -8.22 -9.20 -4.00
N THR A 130 -8.75 -9.20 -5.24
CA THR A 130 -8.74 -10.34 -6.15
C THR A 130 -8.30 -9.91 -7.54
N PHE A 131 -7.30 -10.56 -8.11
CA PHE A 131 -6.83 -10.29 -9.47
C PHE A 131 -7.81 -10.85 -10.50
N THR A 132 -8.84 -10.08 -10.85
CA THR A 132 -9.96 -10.53 -11.71
C THR A 132 -10.02 -9.89 -13.09
N LYS A 133 -9.23 -8.85 -13.35
CA LYS A 133 -9.20 -8.13 -14.64
C LYS A 133 -7.79 -8.07 -15.21
N PRO A 134 -7.60 -7.95 -16.54
CA PRO A 134 -6.27 -7.78 -17.12
C PRO A 134 -5.50 -6.62 -16.49
N MET A 135 -4.26 -6.88 -16.09
CA MET A 135 -3.36 -5.88 -15.50
C MET A 135 -2.56 -5.21 -16.61
N PRO A 136 -2.71 -3.90 -16.83
CA PRO A 136 -1.90 -3.17 -17.81
C PRO A 136 -0.43 -3.11 -17.40
N ILE A 137 0.49 -3.41 -18.32
CA ILE A 137 1.95 -3.36 -18.12
C ILE A 137 2.66 -2.39 -19.06
N GLY A 138 1.91 -1.50 -19.70
CA GLY A 138 2.42 -0.53 -20.68
C GLY A 138 2.45 -1.09 -22.12
N ASP A 139 2.65 -0.19 -23.08
CA ASP A 139 2.74 -0.49 -24.52
C ASP A 139 1.55 -1.32 -25.05
N GLY A 140 0.35 -1.10 -24.48
CA GLY A 140 -0.87 -1.83 -24.84
C GLY A 140 -0.89 -3.30 -24.40
N LYS A 141 0.13 -3.75 -23.66
CA LYS A 141 0.22 -5.13 -23.15
C LYS A 141 -0.46 -5.27 -21.79
N THR A 142 -0.97 -6.48 -21.54
CA THR A 142 -1.60 -6.82 -20.27
C THR A 142 -1.13 -8.19 -19.78
N ILE A 143 -1.18 -8.39 -18.46
CA ILE A 143 -1.09 -9.70 -17.84
C ILE A 143 -2.53 -10.20 -17.63
N PRO A 144 -2.88 -11.43 -18.09
CA PRO A 144 -4.22 -11.98 -17.88
C PRO A 144 -4.49 -12.20 -16.39
N PRO A 145 -5.74 -12.08 -15.93
CA PRO A 145 -6.10 -12.30 -14.54
C PRO A 145 -5.86 -13.77 -14.14
N THR A 146 -5.40 -13.96 -12.92
CA THR A 146 -5.20 -15.30 -12.34
C THR A 146 -6.38 -15.78 -11.50
N GLY A 147 -7.29 -14.87 -11.12
CA GLY A 147 -8.38 -15.13 -10.17
C GLY A 147 -7.92 -15.29 -8.72
N LYS A 148 -6.61 -15.12 -8.44
CA LYS A 148 -6.08 -15.27 -7.09
C LYS A 148 -6.42 -14.08 -6.21
N ARG A 149 -6.72 -14.38 -4.94
CA ARG A 149 -6.88 -13.40 -3.87
C ARG A 149 -5.52 -13.06 -3.30
N PHE A 150 -5.38 -11.84 -2.80
CA PHE A 150 -4.22 -11.40 -2.05
C PHE A 150 -4.64 -10.72 -0.73
N ALA A 151 -3.74 -10.79 0.25
CA ALA A 151 -3.81 -10.09 1.53
C ALA A 151 -2.40 -9.65 1.91
N ILE A 152 -2.09 -8.39 1.66
CA ILE A 152 -0.76 -7.83 1.82
C ILE A 152 -0.71 -6.97 3.07
N GLY A 153 0.17 -7.33 4.01
CA GLY A 153 0.51 -6.48 5.13
C GLY A 153 1.19 -5.21 4.64
N MET A 154 0.70 -4.07 5.11
CA MET A 154 1.23 -2.77 4.73
C MET A 154 1.51 -1.90 5.95
N ALA A 155 2.40 -0.94 5.78
CA ALA A 155 2.57 0.19 6.69
C ALA A 155 2.62 1.48 5.88
N THR A 156 2.00 2.52 6.39
CA THR A 156 2.06 3.85 5.77
C THR A 156 2.52 4.88 6.79
N ILE A 157 3.43 5.75 6.37
CA ILE A 157 3.88 6.90 7.16
C ILE A 157 3.38 8.16 6.47
N GLY A 158 2.74 9.06 7.21
CA GLY A 158 2.28 10.35 6.71
C GLY A 158 2.95 11.50 7.45
N HIS A 159 3.46 12.48 6.71
CA HIS A 159 3.83 13.80 7.22
C HIS A 159 2.70 14.80 6.94
N TRP A 160 2.31 15.58 7.95
CA TRP A 160 1.14 16.44 7.89
C TRP A 160 1.49 17.92 7.98
N GLN A 161 1.03 18.69 7.01
CA GLN A 161 1.05 20.13 7.03
C GLN A 161 -0.38 20.65 7.23
N GLY A 162 -0.70 21.16 8.43
CA GLY A 162 -2.07 21.56 8.76
C GLY A 162 -3.01 20.38 8.92
N LYS A 163 -3.91 20.16 7.96
CA LYS A 163 -4.94 19.10 7.99
C LYS A 163 -4.72 18.01 6.95
N THR A 164 -3.79 18.20 6.01
CA THR A 164 -3.50 17.30 4.91
C THR A 164 -2.06 16.80 4.98
N MET A 165 -1.79 15.63 4.42
CA MET A 165 -0.43 15.14 4.19
C MET A 165 0.19 15.90 3.02
N ASP A 166 1.45 16.29 3.19
CA ASP A 166 2.32 16.79 2.12
C ASP A 166 3.34 15.73 1.69
N HIS A 167 3.51 14.68 2.48
CA HIS A 167 4.30 13.53 2.11
C HIS A 167 3.72 12.24 2.70
N GLU A 168 3.71 11.17 1.88
CA GLU A 168 3.27 9.83 2.24
C GLU A 168 4.32 8.80 1.80
N TRP A 169 4.62 7.83 2.66
CA TRP A 169 5.49 6.69 2.35
C TRP A 169 4.70 5.41 2.50
N LEU A 170 4.67 4.62 1.43
CA LEU A 170 3.98 3.35 1.35
C LEU A 170 4.98 2.20 1.48
N PHE A 171 4.67 1.23 2.32
CA PHE A 171 5.51 0.05 2.53
C PHE A 171 4.68 -1.22 2.46
N TRP A 172 5.04 -2.11 1.57
CA TRP A 172 4.60 -3.51 1.53
C TRP A 172 5.65 -4.34 0.80
N ASP A 173 5.58 -5.67 0.95
CA ASP A 173 6.46 -6.58 0.23
C ASP A 173 5.95 -6.81 -1.20
N ASN A 174 6.61 -6.19 -2.18
CA ASN A 174 6.30 -6.35 -3.60
C ASN A 174 6.49 -7.78 -4.08
N GLN A 175 7.46 -8.52 -3.52
CA GLN A 175 7.72 -9.89 -3.91
C GLN A 175 6.59 -10.81 -3.43
N ASP A 176 6.16 -10.66 -2.19
CA ASP A 176 5.00 -11.39 -1.66
C ASP A 176 3.72 -11.03 -2.42
N PHE A 177 3.54 -9.76 -2.77
CA PHE A 177 2.40 -9.32 -3.58
C PHE A 177 2.36 -10.06 -4.94
N MET A 178 3.47 -10.06 -5.68
CA MET A 178 3.57 -10.77 -6.96
C MET A 178 3.32 -12.28 -6.83
N LYS A 179 3.83 -12.89 -5.76
CA LYS A 179 3.60 -14.31 -5.45
C LYS A 179 2.11 -14.60 -5.18
N GLN A 180 1.46 -13.78 -4.38
CA GLN A 180 0.03 -13.93 -4.09
C GLN A 180 -0.84 -13.71 -5.34
N LEU A 181 -0.47 -12.79 -6.22
CA LEU A 181 -1.11 -12.62 -7.53
C LEU A 181 -0.87 -13.81 -8.47
N GLY A 182 0.10 -14.71 -8.17
CA GLY A 182 0.48 -15.83 -9.01
C GLY A 182 1.36 -15.46 -10.20
N LEU A 183 2.12 -14.38 -10.06
CA LEU A 183 3.00 -13.81 -11.10
C LEU A 183 4.48 -14.07 -10.84
N SER A 184 4.82 -14.64 -9.69
CA SER A 184 6.16 -15.13 -9.35
C SER A 184 6.08 -16.49 -8.66
N ASN A 185 7.15 -17.28 -8.75
CA ASN A 185 7.32 -18.56 -8.07
C ASN A 185 7.83 -18.35 -6.63
#